data_fcbd99c6c0dd54cdc1861029b1b277e8
#
_entry.id   fcbd99c6c0dd54cdc1861029b1b277e8
#
_cell.length_a   1.000
_cell.length_b   1.000
_cell.length_c   1.000
_cell.angle_alpha   90.00
_cell.angle_beta   90.00
_cell.angle_gamma   90.00
#
_symmetry.space_group_name_H-M   'P 1'
#
loop_
_entity.id
_entity.type
_entity.pdbx_description
1 polymer ?
#
loop_
_entity_poly.entity_id
_entity_poly.type
_entity_poly.pdbx_seq_one_letter_code
_entity_poly.pdbx_strand_id
1 'polypeptide(L)'
;MKLDQYFDGGIQLDNTIKFAQDSNTIDDLLNAMREFGLRVDFLKEGSLQRVGVNAIGGQRPDKSGETSGWYIYHQINSNYACCVYGNWRTGEERKFFTGTTTNLTKKEQKELYAKLEEVKVKAAEDKARKQEETAEYVKDKFSKADQVSAHPYLKAKQIGSYGIKEANGNLLIPMYRLHPETKELDLRSVQYIMPDGQKRFA
;
A
#
# COMPACT_ATOMS: atom_id res chain seq x y z
N MET A 1 5.79 8.08 7.25
CA MET A 1 6.18 6.66 7.25
C MET A 1 6.14 6.21 5.79
N LYS A 2 7.32 5.95 5.21
CA LYS A 2 7.50 5.82 3.76
C LYS A 2 6.99 4.46 3.31
N LEU A 3 6.01 4.42 2.38
CA LEU A 3 5.59 3.21 1.66
C LEU A 3 6.75 2.57 0.88
N ASP A 4 7.80 3.35 0.60
CA ASP A 4 8.95 2.94 -0.20
C ASP A 4 9.79 1.84 0.46
N GLN A 5 9.74 1.69 1.78
CA GLN A 5 10.46 0.64 2.51
C GLN A 5 9.91 -0.78 2.27
N TYR A 6 8.67 -0.90 1.77
CA TYR A 6 8.06 -2.22 1.57
C TYR A 6 8.46 -2.89 0.25
N PHE A 7 9.02 -2.13 -0.70
CA PHE A 7 9.44 -2.66 -1.99
C PHE A 7 10.93 -2.52 -2.27
N ASP A 8 11.66 -1.64 -1.55
CA ASP A 8 13.13 -1.53 -1.63
C ASP A 8 13.88 -2.60 -0.83
N GLY A 9 13.22 -3.21 0.16
CA GLY A 9 13.67 -4.49 0.65
C GLY A 9 13.38 -5.52 -0.43
N GLY A 10 14.31 -5.75 -1.34
CA GLY A 10 14.26 -6.92 -2.18
C GLY A 10 13.84 -8.07 -1.30
N ILE A 11 12.90 -8.94 -1.76
CA ILE A 11 12.64 -10.20 -1.07
C ILE A 11 14.00 -10.88 -1.05
N GLN A 12 14.80 -10.60 -0.02
CA GLN A 12 15.88 -11.50 0.34
C GLN A 12 15.13 -12.77 0.73
N LEU A 13 15.07 -13.67 -0.23
CA LEU A 13 14.76 -15.05 0.05
C LEU A 13 15.94 -15.51 0.89
N ASP A 14 15.85 -15.24 2.19
CA ASP A 14 16.71 -15.90 3.15
C ASP A 14 16.57 -17.39 2.83
N ASN A 15 17.68 -18.06 2.54
CA ASN A 15 17.74 -19.49 2.25
C ASN A 15 17.24 -20.35 3.42
N THR A 16 16.70 -19.74 4.45
CA THR A 16 16.03 -20.32 5.63
C THR A 16 14.51 -20.34 5.53
N ILE A 17 13.88 -20.17 4.35
CA ILE A 17 12.47 -20.50 4.22
C ILE A 17 12.34 -22.03 4.45
N LYS A 18 12.11 -22.41 5.69
CA LYS A 18 11.66 -23.77 6.02
C LYS A 18 10.24 -23.88 5.48
N PHE A 19 10.13 -24.42 4.28
CA PHE A 19 8.85 -24.84 3.75
C PHE A 19 8.33 -25.96 4.66
N ALA A 20 7.15 -25.79 5.21
CA ALA A 20 6.46 -26.86 5.92
C ALA A 20 6.33 -28.05 4.98
N GLN A 21 6.48 -29.27 5.51
CA GLN A 21 6.39 -30.51 4.72
C GLN A 21 4.97 -30.77 4.18
N ASP A 22 3.98 -30.00 4.60
CA ASP A 22 2.58 -30.13 4.19
C ASP A 22 2.27 -29.15 3.05
N SER A 23 1.45 -29.61 2.11
CA SER A 23 0.98 -28.79 1.00
C SER A 23 0.02 -27.71 1.51
N ASN A 24 0.49 -26.49 1.68
CA ASN A 24 -0.35 -25.36 2.05
C ASN A 24 -1.32 -25.02 0.92
N THR A 25 -2.58 -24.96 1.25
CA THR A 25 -3.67 -24.61 0.33
C THR A 25 -4.05 -23.10 0.41
N ILE A 26 -4.94 -22.67 -0.46
CA ILE A 26 -5.55 -21.33 -0.36
C ILE A 26 -6.40 -21.22 0.91
N ASP A 27 -7.04 -22.31 1.33
CA ASP A 27 -7.82 -22.33 2.57
C ASP A 27 -6.93 -22.16 3.80
N ASP A 28 -5.75 -22.77 3.80
CA ASP A 28 -4.74 -22.57 4.85
C ASP A 28 -4.25 -21.13 4.89
N LEU A 29 -4.05 -20.50 3.74
CA LEU A 29 -3.72 -19.10 3.66
C LEU A 29 -4.84 -18.22 4.26
N LEU A 30 -6.09 -18.45 3.88
CA LEU A 30 -7.23 -17.70 4.43
C LEU A 30 -7.36 -17.90 5.94
N ASN A 31 -7.13 -19.11 6.43
CA ASN A 31 -7.13 -19.40 7.86
C ASN A 31 -5.99 -18.65 8.58
N ALA A 32 -4.78 -18.71 8.05
CA ALA A 32 -3.64 -17.98 8.60
C ALA A 32 -3.87 -16.44 8.64
N MET A 33 -4.51 -15.88 7.60
CA MET A 33 -4.88 -14.47 7.57
C MET A 33 -5.94 -14.13 8.62
N ARG A 34 -6.94 -14.99 8.83
CA ARG A 34 -7.97 -14.83 9.87
C ARG A 34 -7.38 -14.95 11.28
N GLU A 35 -6.48 -15.89 11.50
CA GLU A 35 -5.73 -16.03 12.76
C GLU A 35 -4.83 -14.83 13.04
N PHE A 36 -4.30 -14.21 12.00
CA PHE A 36 -3.58 -12.93 12.10
C PHE A 36 -4.53 -11.73 12.38
N GLY A 37 -5.85 -11.94 12.27
CA GLY A 37 -6.87 -10.95 12.56
C GLY A 37 -7.45 -10.25 11.34
N LEU A 38 -7.07 -10.59 10.14
CA LEU A 38 -7.62 -9.95 8.94
C LEU A 38 -9.03 -10.45 8.64
N ARG A 39 -9.93 -9.53 8.22
CA ARG A 39 -11.26 -9.86 7.70
C ARG A 39 -11.17 -10.12 6.21
N VAL A 40 -10.91 -11.37 5.84
CA VAL A 40 -10.77 -11.80 4.45
C VAL A 40 -11.62 -13.03 4.21
N ASP A 41 -12.54 -12.93 3.24
CA ASP A 41 -13.38 -14.04 2.81
C ASP A 41 -12.93 -14.61 1.47
N PHE A 42 -12.36 -13.78 0.61
CA PHE A 42 -11.82 -14.18 -0.70
C PHE A 42 -10.59 -13.35 -1.03
N LEU A 43 -9.72 -13.90 -1.88
CA LEU A 43 -8.49 -13.26 -2.32
C LEU A 43 -8.69 -12.57 -3.67
N LYS A 44 -8.20 -11.34 -3.78
CA LYS A 44 -8.05 -10.64 -5.06
C LYS A 44 -6.59 -10.63 -5.46
N GLU A 45 -6.34 -11.05 -6.70
CA GLU A 45 -5.00 -11.06 -7.25
C GLU A 45 -4.53 -9.64 -7.63
N GLY A 46 -3.23 -9.43 -7.52
CA GLY A 46 -2.51 -8.30 -8.07
C GLY A 46 -2.20 -7.20 -7.07
N SER A 47 -2.95 -6.10 -7.09
CA SER A 47 -2.64 -4.91 -6.29
C SER A 47 -2.91 -5.08 -4.80
N LEU A 48 -2.29 -4.22 -3.99
CA LEU A 48 -2.52 -4.14 -2.55
C LEU A 48 -4.02 -3.98 -2.24
N GLN A 49 -4.54 -4.92 -1.46
CA GLN A 49 -5.90 -4.89 -0.94
C GLN A 49 -5.89 -4.40 0.51
N ARG A 50 -6.85 -3.55 0.85
CA ARG A 50 -7.07 -3.09 2.22
C ARG A 50 -8.28 -3.80 2.82
N VAL A 51 -8.12 -4.32 4.03
CA VAL A 51 -9.14 -5.09 4.74
C VAL A 51 -9.24 -4.66 6.19
N GLY A 52 -10.38 -4.93 6.80
CA GLY A 52 -10.57 -4.69 8.22
C GLY A 52 -9.78 -5.66 9.09
N VAL A 53 -9.58 -5.30 10.35
CA VAL A 53 -8.94 -6.12 11.37
C VAL A 53 -9.90 -6.41 12.51
N ASN A 54 -9.93 -7.65 12.98
CA ASN A 54 -10.64 -8.08 14.20
C ASN A 54 -9.84 -7.76 15.46
N ALA A 55 -10.47 -7.88 16.63
CA ALA A 55 -9.79 -7.82 17.91
C ALA A 55 -8.91 -9.07 18.08
N ILE A 56 -7.59 -8.89 18.14
CA ILE A 56 -6.62 -9.97 18.40
C ILE A 56 -5.46 -9.42 19.24
N GLY A 57 -4.98 -10.23 20.18
CA GLY A 57 -3.77 -9.91 20.95
C GLY A 57 -3.84 -8.60 21.75
N GLY A 58 -5.03 -8.22 22.24
CA GLY A 58 -5.24 -6.97 22.98
C GLY A 58 -5.42 -5.72 22.10
N GLN A 59 -5.39 -5.88 20.78
CA GLN A 59 -5.67 -4.79 19.86
C GLN A 59 -7.16 -4.60 19.65
N ARG A 60 -7.60 -3.33 19.53
CA ARG A 60 -8.99 -3.04 19.20
C ARG A 60 -9.29 -3.46 17.75
N PRO A 61 -10.53 -3.90 17.46
CA PRO A 61 -10.96 -4.13 16.08
C PRO A 61 -11.04 -2.80 15.31
N ASP A 62 -11.02 -2.89 14.00
CA ASP A 62 -11.33 -1.76 13.14
C ASP A 62 -12.80 -1.35 13.28
N LYS A 63 -13.04 -0.03 13.35
CA LYS A 63 -14.37 0.55 13.28
C LYS A 63 -14.94 0.39 11.87
N SER A 64 -16.22 0.70 11.71
CA SER A 64 -16.86 0.74 10.39
C SER A 64 -16.08 1.71 9.46
N GLY A 65 -15.68 1.22 8.29
CA GLY A 65 -14.90 1.98 7.31
C GLY A 65 -13.39 2.06 7.57
N GLU A 66 -12.87 1.60 8.71
CA GLU A 66 -11.42 1.43 8.92
C GLU A 66 -10.91 0.16 8.23
N THR A 67 -9.73 0.26 7.61
CA THR A 67 -9.04 -0.85 6.95
C THR A 67 -7.56 -0.80 7.30
N SER A 68 -7.22 -1.26 8.51
CA SER A 68 -5.84 -1.30 9.01
C SER A 68 -5.06 -2.50 8.51
N GLY A 69 -5.75 -3.54 8.09
CA GLY A 69 -5.15 -4.71 7.49
C GLY A 69 -4.88 -4.51 6.00
N TRP A 70 -3.96 -5.27 5.49
CA TRP A 70 -3.64 -5.27 4.06
C TRP A 70 -3.10 -6.62 3.63
N TYR A 71 -3.23 -6.93 2.33
CA TYR A 71 -2.54 -8.05 1.70
C TYR A 71 -2.23 -7.79 0.23
N ILE A 72 -1.26 -8.53 -0.29
CA ILE A 72 -0.98 -8.66 -1.72
C ILE A 72 -0.91 -10.15 -2.03
N TYR A 73 -1.77 -10.62 -2.93
CA TYR A 73 -1.86 -12.01 -3.34
C TYR A 73 -1.53 -12.15 -4.83
N HIS A 74 -0.71 -13.12 -5.17
CA HIS A 74 -0.37 -13.45 -6.55
C HIS A 74 -0.43 -14.96 -6.78
N GLN A 75 -1.24 -15.36 -7.75
CA GLN A 75 -1.21 -16.71 -8.30
C GLN A 75 -0.03 -16.83 -9.25
N ILE A 76 0.90 -17.74 -8.98
CA ILE A 76 2.11 -17.94 -9.78
C ILE A 76 1.85 -18.93 -10.91
N ASN A 77 1.19 -20.03 -10.57
CA ASN A 77 0.66 -21.03 -11.50
C ASN A 77 -0.48 -21.80 -10.83
N SER A 78 -0.99 -22.85 -11.45
CA SER A 78 -2.10 -23.66 -10.90
C SER A 78 -1.83 -24.26 -9.52
N ASN A 79 -0.56 -24.46 -9.14
CA ASN A 79 -0.17 -25.17 -7.92
C ASN A 79 0.45 -24.25 -6.85
N TYR A 80 0.89 -23.04 -7.24
CA TYR A 80 1.62 -22.14 -6.37
C TYR A 80 1.05 -20.73 -6.38
N ALA A 81 0.91 -20.16 -5.19
CA ALA A 81 0.63 -18.75 -5.01
C ALA A 81 1.47 -18.20 -3.85
N CYS A 82 1.66 -16.89 -3.84
CA CYS A 82 2.28 -16.20 -2.73
C CYS A 82 1.37 -15.08 -2.22
N CYS A 83 1.40 -14.88 -0.92
CA CYS A 83 0.70 -13.79 -0.26
C CYS A 83 1.61 -13.12 0.76
N VAL A 84 1.62 -11.79 0.74
CA VAL A 84 2.19 -11.00 1.83
C VAL A 84 1.02 -10.25 2.46
N TYR A 85 0.90 -10.29 3.76
CA TYR A 85 -0.18 -9.62 4.48
C TYR A 85 0.32 -9.03 5.79
N GLY A 86 -0.36 -8.01 6.27
CA GLY A 86 0.07 -7.32 7.48
C GLY A 86 -0.96 -6.37 8.05
N ASN A 87 -0.54 -5.67 9.10
CA ASN A 87 -1.36 -4.69 9.79
C ASN A 87 -0.57 -3.38 9.95
N TRP A 88 -1.09 -2.29 9.39
CA TRP A 88 -0.48 -0.97 9.45
C TRP A 88 -0.33 -0.40 10.87
N ARG A 89 -1.19 -0.81 11.80
CA ARG A 89 -1.14 -0.32 13.18
C ARG A 89 -0.02 -0.94 14.00
N THR A 90 0.27 -2.22 13.75
CA THR A 90 1.33 -2.94 14.48
C THR A 90 2.65 -2.91 13.76
N GLY A 91 2.63 -2.71 12.44
CA GLY A 91 3.79 -2.88 11.59
C GLY A 91 4.17 -4.35 11.34
N GLU A 92 3.38 -5.29 11.86
CA GLU A 92 3.61 -6.72 11.61
C GLU A 92 3.22 -7.10 10.20
N GLU A 93 4.04 -7.93 9.57
CA GLU A 93 3.78 -8.56 8.27
C GLU A 93 4.13 -10.04 8.30
N ARG A 94 3.45 -10.81 7.46
CA ARG A 94 3.72 -12.23 7.25
C ARG A 94 3.71 -12.56 5.77
N LYS A 95 4.47 -13.59 5.41
CA LYS A 95 4.53 -14.15 4.06
C LYS A 95 3.99 -15.56 4.11
N PHE A 96 3.19 -15.92 3.11
CA PHE A 96 2.62 -17.25 2.99
C PHE A 96 2.76 -17.74 1.55
N PHE A 97 3.12 -19.00 1.39
CA PHE A 97 3.21 -19.66 0.10
C PHE A 97 2.28 -20.86 0.11
N THR A 98 1.47 -21.00 -0.95
CA THR A 98 0.68 -22.21 -1.19
C THR A 98 1.48 -23.20 -2.02
N GLY A 99 1.15 -24.48 -1.91
CA GLY A 99 1.83 -25.54 -2.66
C GLY A 99 3.06 -26.12 -1.94
N THR A 100 3.53 -27.27 -2.43
CA THR A 100 4.67 -28.01 -1.86
C THR A 100 5.92 -27.75 -2.69
N THR A 101 6.89 -27.06 -2.12
CA THR A 101 8.15 -26.76 -2.84
C THR A 101 9.21 -27.86 -2.71
N THR A 102 9.00 -28.83 -1.83
CA THR A 102 9.94 -29.93 -1.55
C THR A 102 10.26 -30.82 -2.76
N ASN A 103 9.41 -30.83 -3.77
CA ASN A 103 9.55 -31.68 -4.96
C ASN A 103 9.78 -30.89 -6.26
N LEU A 104 10.06 -29.60 -6.18
CA LEU A 104 10.34 -28.81 -7.38
C LEU A 104 11.70 -29.17 -7.97
N THR A 105 11.74 -29.50 -9.24
CA THR A 105 12.99 -29.61 -9.98
C THR A 105 13.70 -28.25 -10.06
N LYS A 106 15.02 -28.25 -10.27
CA LYS A 106 15.79 -27.01 -10.44
C LYS A 106 15.24 -26.11 -11.57
N LYS A 107 14.62 -26.70 -12.59
CA LYS A 107 13.98 -25.99 -13.70
C LYS A 107 12.72 -25.26 -13.20
N GLU A 108 11.83 -25.97 -12.50
CA GLU A 108 10.60 -25.40 -11.95
C GLU A 108 10.88 -24.31 -10.91
N GLN A 109 11.90 -24.49 -10.06
CA GLN A 109 12.35 -23.43 -9.15
C GLN A 109 12.77 -22.17 -9.90
N LYS A 110 13.56 -22.32 -10.97
CA LYS A 110 14.00 -21.17 -11.79
C LYS A 110 12.81 -20.47 -12.45
N GLU A 111 11.85 -21.22 -12.99
CA GLU A 111 10.62 -20.67 -13.57
C GLU A 111 9.77 -19.94 -12.52
N LEU A 112 9.65 -20.47 -11.33
CA LEU A 112 8.97 -19.86 -10.19
C LEU A 112 9.60 -18.51 -9.81
N TYR A 113 10.94 -18.48 -9.67
CA TYR A 113 11.65 -17.23 -9.36
C TYR A 113 11.53 -16.18 -10.46
N ALA A 114 11.61 -16.60 -11.73
CA ALA A 114 11.43 -15.70 -12.86
C ALA A 114 10.03 -15.07 -12.86
N LYS A 115 9.00 -15.87 -12.55
CA LYS A 115 7.62 -15.39 -12.46
C LYS A 115 7.40 -14.43 -11.29
N LEU A 116 7.99 -14.72 -10.14
CA LEU A 116 7.95 -13.82 -8.97
C LEU A 116 8.60 -12.46 -9.29
N GLU A 117 9.70 -12.47 -10.02
CA GLU A 117 10.39 -11.24 -10.41
C GLU A 117 9.56 -10.43 -11.44
N GLU A 118 8.94 -11.12 -12.42
CA GLU A 118 8.01 -10.50 -13.36
C GLU A 118 6.84 -9.81 -12.64
N VAL A 119 6.26 -10.48 -11.64
CA VAL A 119 5.16 -9.93 -10.82
C VAL A 119 5.60 -8.70 -10.05
N LYS A 120 6.81 -8.70 -9.46
CA LYS A 120 7.36 -7.53 -8.76
C LYS A 120 7.56 -6.34 -9.69
N VAL A 121 8.18 -6.58 -10.86
CA VAL A 121 8.41 -5.53 -11.84
C VAL A 121 7.09 -4.92 -12.26
N LYS A 122 6.10 -5.73 -12.62
CA LYS A 122 4.78 -5.26 -13.01
C LYS A 122 4.08 -4.48 -11.90
N ALA A 123 4.17 -4.93 -10.65
CA ALA A 123 3.60 -4.22 -9.51
C ALA A 123 4.28 -2.86 -9.29
N ALA A 124 5.60 -2.78 -9.48
CA ALA A 124 6.34 -1.53 -9.39
C ALA A 124 5.97 -0.55 -10.52
N GLU A 125 5.84 -1.04 -11.75
CA GLU A 125 5.40 -0.25 -12.91
C GLU A 125 3.97 0.28 -12.72
N ASP A 126 3.03 -0.56 -12.28
CA ASP A 126 1.65 -0.14 -12.01
C ASP A 126 1.58 0.91 -10.90
N LYS A 127 2.41 0.75 -9.86
CA LYS A 127 2.53 1.74 -8.78
C LYS A 127 3.08 3.06 -9.31
N ALA A 128 4.16 3.02 -10.09
CA ALA A 128 4.78 4.20 -10.67
C ALA A 128 3.80 4.95 -11.59
N ARG A 129 3.09 4.21 -12.45
CA ARG A 129 2.05 4.79 -13.32
C ARG A 129 0.95 5.49 -12.52
N LYS A 130 0.38 4.83 -11.50
CA LYS A 130 -0.65 5.44 -10.64
C LYS A 130 -0.15 6.68 -9.91
N GLN A 131 1.10 6.68 -9.47
CA GLN A 131 1.71 7.85 -8.84
C GLN A 131 1.87 9.01 -9.81
N GLU A 132 2.21 8.73 -11.08
CA GLU A 132 2.34 9.75 -12.11
C GLU A 132 0.96 10.33 -12.51
N GLU A 133 -0.03 9.46 -12.75
CA GLU A 133 -1.42 9.88 -13.00
C GLU A 133 -1.96 10.77 -11.87
N THR A 134 -1.67 10.40 -10.61
CA THR A 134 -2.05 11.21 -9.44
C THR A 134 -1.31 12.55 -9.45
N ALA A 135 -0.02 12.57 -9.76
CA ALA A 135 0.75 13.81 -9.80
C ALA A 135 0.25 14.76 -10.90
N GLU A 136 -0.05 14.25 -12.09
CA GLU A 136 -0.62 15.05 -13.18
C GLU A 136 -1.99 15.62 -12.80
N TYR A 137 -2.88 14.79 -12.26
CA TYR A 137 -4.17 15.23 -11.76
C TYR A 137 -4.05 16.34 -10.72
N VAL A 138 -3.12 16.17 -9.78
CA VAL A 138 -2.88 17.12 -8.70
C VAL A 138 -2.30 18.44 -9.23
N LYS A 139 -1.35 18.38 -10.18
CA LYS A 139 -0.78 19.57 -10.85
C LYS A 139 -1.88 20.40 -11.51
N ASP A 140 -2.77 19.75 -12.26
CA ASP A 140 -3.90 20.41 -12.91
C ASP A 140 -4.84 21.04 -11.87
N LYS A 141 -5.22 20.31 -10.84
CA LYS A 141 -6.08 20.82 -9.77
C LYS A 141 -5.45 21.98 -9.00
N PHE A 142 -4.18 21.87 -8.64
CA PHE A 142 -3.48 22.90 -7.89
C PHE A 142 -3.23 24.16 -8.73
N SER A 143 -2.99 24.01 -10.04
CA SER A 143 -2.84 25.17 -10.93
C SER A 143 -4.11 26.02 -11.02
N LYS A 144 -5.28 25.38 -11.06
CA LYS A 144 -6.62 25.99 -11.17
C LYS A 144 -7.20 26.46 -9.84
N ALA A 145 -6.58 26.09 -8.72
CA ALA A 145 -7.06 26.46 -7.40
C ALA A 145 -6.75 27.92 -7.06
N ASP A 146 -7.63 28.55 -6.31
CA ASP A 146 -7.53 29.94 -5.90
C ASP A 146 -6.54 30.15 -4.75
N GLN A 147 -6.06 31.37 -4.59
CA GLN A 147 -5.32 31.76 -3.40
C GLN A 147 -6.27 31.82 -2.19
N VAL A 148 -5.83 31.31 -1.07
CA VAL A 148 -6.63 31.34 0.16
C VAL A 148 -6.74 32.76 0.67
N SER A 149 -7.97 33.27 0.75
CA SER A 149 -8.28 34.57 1.36
C SER A 149 -8.66 34.44 2.84
N ALA A 150 -9.54 33.51 3.14
CA ALA A 150 -9.97 33.22 4.52
C ALA A 150 -10.51 31.78 4.60
N HIS A 151 -9.95 30.98 5.47
CA HIS A 151 -10.43 29.60 5.67
C HIS A 151 -10.60 29.31 7.16
N PRO A 152 -11.72 28.66 7.58
CA PRO A 152 -12.01 28.42 8.99
C PRO A 152 -10.89 27.67 9.73
N TYR A 153 -10.28 26.69 9.09
CA TYR A 153 -9.18 25.92 9.66
C TYR A 153 -7.94 26.78 9.96
N LEU A 154 -7.52 27.65 9.00
CA LEU A 154 -6.37 28.56 9.20
C LEU A 154 -6.65 29.57 10.30
N LYS A 155 -7.87 30.11 10.34
CA LYS A 155 -8.31 31.01 11.40
C LYS A 155 -8.28 30.34 12.79
N ALA A 156 -8.79 29.11 12.88
CA ALA A 156 -8.78 28.35 14.13
C ALA A 156 -7.35 28.00 14.60
N LYS A 157 -6.41 27.83 13.67
CA LYS A 157 -5.00 27.56 13.96
C LYS A 157 -4.13 28.81 14.10
N GLN A 158 -4.68 30.00 13.80
CA GLN A 158 -3.97 31.30 13.84
C GLN A 158 -2.71 31.31 12.95
N ILE A 159 -2.79 30.69 11.75
CA ILE A 159 -1.70 30.63 10.78
C ILE A 159 -2.09 31.26 9.45
N GLY A 160 -1.07 31.76 8.73
CA GLY A 160 -1.25 32.30 7.37
C GLY A 160 -1.33 31.23 6.30
N SER A 161 -1.63 31.62 5.06
CA SER A 161 -1.82 30.71 3.93
C SER A 161 -0.51 30.19 3.32
N TYR A 162 0.57 30.95 3.36
CA TYR A 162 1.94 30.56 2.94
C TYR A 162 2.03 29.66 1.68
N GLY A 163 1.37 30.04 0.58
CA GLY A 163 1.37 29.26 -0.66
C GLY A 163 0.39 28.08 -0.72
N ILE A 164 -0.43 27.91 0.31
CA ILE A 164 -1.58 27.01 0.28
C ILE A 164 -2.65 27.60 -0.65
N LYS A 165 -3.31 26.76 -1.40
CA LYS A 165 -4.44 27.12 -2.26
C LYS A 165 -5.76 26.56 -1.74
N GLU A 166 -6.86 27.03 -2.32
CA GLU A 166 -8.21 26.61 -1.96
C GLU A 166 -8.99 26.21 -3.22
N ALA A 167 -9.72 25.09 -3.13
CA ALA A 167 -10.68 24.70 -4.15
C ALA A 167 -11.87 24.00 -3.49
N ASN A 168 -13.09 24.45 -3.88
CA ASN A 168 -14.36 23.92 -3.36
C ASN A 168 -14.44 23.92 -1.82
N GLY A 169 -13.93 25.00 -1.19
CA GLY A 169 -13.94 25.13 0.26
C GLY A 169 -12.93 24.26 1.02
N ASN A 170 -12.04 23.58 0.33
CA ASN A 170 -10.98 22.76 0.95
C ASN A 170 -9.61 23.40 0.72
N LEU A 171 -8.76 23.41 1.75
CA LEU A 171 -7.36 23.78 1.56
C LEU A 171 -6.62 22.69 0.81
N LEU A 172 -5.74 23.09 -0.09
CA LEU A 172 -4.82 22.24 -0.85
C LEU A 172 -3.39 22.50 -0.36
N ILE A 173 -2.87 21.60 0.45
CA ILE A 173 -1.49 21.65 0.94
C ILE A 173 -0.62 20.91 -0.06
N PRO A 174 0.28 21.57 -0.80
CA PRO A 174 1.10 20.92 -1.81
C PRO A 174 2.17 20.03 -1.16
N MET A 175 2.37 18.86 -1.73
CA MET A 175 3.40 17.92 -1.33
C MET A 175 4.39 17.72 -2.48
N TYR A 176 5.59 18.23 -2.30
CA TYR A 176 6.65 18.18 -3.30
C TYR A 176 7.64 17.06 -3.03
N ARG A 177 8.19 16.52 -4.10
CA ARG A 177 9.38 15.69 -4.09
C ARG A 177 10.52 16.46 -4.74
N LEU A 178 11.70 16.44 -4.13
CA LEU A 178 12.89 16.97 -4.76
C LEU A 178 13.36 16.02 -5.87
N HIS A 179 13.47 16.54 -7.10
CA HIS A 179 14.00 15.73 -8.18
C HIS A 179 15.47 15.41 -7.91
N PRO A 180 15.90 14.14 -8.00
CA PRO A 180 17.24 13.76 -7.57
C PRO A 180 18.37 14.43 -8.39
N GLU A 181 18.14 14.65 -9.67
CA GLU A 181 19.13 15.21 -10.59
C GLU A 181 19.01 16.73 -10.73
N THR A 182 17.83 17.25 -11.10
CA THR A 182 17.63 18.69 -11.36
C THR A 182 17.50 19.52 -10.09
N LYS A 183 17.27 18.89 -8.93
CA LYS A 183 16.99 19.55 -7.64
C LYS A 183 15.75 20.45 -7.66
N GLU A 184 14.91 20.31 -8.66
CA GLU A 184 13.64 21.01 -8.74
C GLU A 184 12.58 20.36 -7.85
N LEU A 185 11.67 21.18 -7.36
CA LEU A 185 10.51 20.70 -6.58
C LEU A 185 9.40 20.26 -7.54
N ASP A 186 9.10 18.98 -7.54
CA ASP A 186 8.04 18.36 -8.33
C ASP A 186 6.80 18.09 -7.46
N LEU A 187 5.66 18.70 -7.79
CA LEU A 187 4.41 18.49 -7.08
C LEU A 187 3.88 17.07 -7.35
N ARG A 188 3.82 16.24 -6.31
CA ARG A 188 3.44 14.83 -6.43
C ARG A 188 2.08 14.47 -5.83
N SER A 189 1.63 15.25 -4.86
CA SER A 189 0.36 15.03 -4.16
C SER A 189 -0.12 16.32 -3.51
N VAL A 190 -1.36 16.33 -3.05
CA VAL A 190 -1.89 17.35 -2.15
C VAL A 190 -2.57 16.69 -0.96
N GLN A 191 -2.47 17.34 0.19
CA GLN A 191 -3.34 17.06 1.31
C GLN A 191 -4.51 18.03 1.26
N TYR A 192 -5.72 17.51 1.19
CA TYR A 192 -6.95 18.28 1.36
C TYR A 192 -7.25 18.42 2.84
N ILE A 193 -7.55 19.67 3.29
CA ILE A 193 -8.08 19.92 4.62
C ILE A 193 -9.44 20.58 4.46
N MET A 194 -10.47 19.90 4.96
CA MET A 194 -11.85 20.35 4.91
C MET A 194 -12.11 21.46 5.97
N PRO A 195 -13.19 22.25 5.85
CA PRO A 195 -13.54 23.28 6.84
C PRO A 195 -13.67 22.75 8.28
N ASP A 196 -14.10 21.50 8.45
CA ASP A 196 -14.22 20.80 9.74
C ASP A 196 -12.88 20.25 10.26
N GLY A 197 -11.79 20.40 9.49
CA GLY A 197 -10.45 19.94 9.83
C GLY A 197 -10.17 18.49 9.44
N GLN A 198 -11.09 17.77 8.78
CA GLN A 198 -10.79 16.45 8.24
C GLN A 198 -9.71 16.55 7.16
N LYS A 199 -8.84 15.53 7.10
CA LYS A 199 -7.70 15.48 6.18
C LYS A 199 -7.76 14.26 5.28
N ARG A 200 -7.51 14.48 3.98
CA ARG A 200 -7.39 13.42 2.98
C ARG A 200 -6.19 13.68 2.07
N PHE A 201 -5.64 12.65 1.48
CA PHE A 201 -4.58 12.76 0.46
C PHE A 201 -5.16 12.43 -0.92
N ALA A 202 -4.58 13.06 -1.95
CA ALA A 202 -4.84 12.66 -3.33
C ALA A 202 -4.13 11.35 -3.64
#